data_739043a9fdcfde13e34d2c17d6de208b
#
_entry.id   739043a9fdcfde13e34d2c17d6de208b
#
_cell.length_a   1.000
_cell.length_b   1.000
_cell.length_c   1.000
_cell.angle_alpha   90.00
_cell.angle_beta   90.00
_cell.angle_gamma   90.00
#
_symmetry.space_group_name_H-M   'P 1'
#
loop_
_entity.id
_entity.type
_entity.pdbx_description
1 polymer ?
#
loop_
_entity_poly.entity_id
_entity_poly.type
_entity_poly.pdbx_seq_one_letter_code
_entity_poly.pdbx_strand_id
1 'polypeptide(L)'
;MSPSAIITAVFTVAYLAVTAWLCRGLRLNTRSVCYGGLMCAATLVLGSFLLYLPTGAAISPGSWLPLMLLALTYDWRLACVTGWVTGILAIFLIPAWAPVHWAQIPVEHLVAFSALGYAGVFGRDKKWKVLCGVLLAILLRFIGQVLSGVIFFSDNAWDGWGAWGYSRTYHLSCKIPEGLATTLIVLALPLKTIQNAIGGKQS
;
A
#
# COMPACT_ATOMS: atom_id res chain seq x y z
N MET A 1 23.43 -14.85 5.70
CA MET A 1 22.32 -13.86 5.66
C MET A 1 22.15 -13.27 7.05
N SER A 2 21.98 -11.95 7.15
CA SER A 2 21.69 -11.31 8.45
C SER A 2 20.32 -11.76 8.97
N PRO A 3 20.09 -11.76 10.31
CA PRO A 3 18.78 -12.09 10.87
C PRO A 3 17.64 -11.22 10.30
N SER A 4 17.92 -9.94 10.04
CA SER A 4 16.95 -9.02 9.42
C SER A 4 16.59 -9.45 7.98
N ALA A 5 17.54 -9.93 7.19
CA ALA A 5 17.27 -10.43 5.84
C ALA A 5 16.37 -11.69 5.85
N ILE A 6 16.58 -12.59 6.81
CA ILE A 6 15.73 -13.78 6.99
C ILE A 6 14.31 -13.37 7.36
N ILE A 7 14.15 -12.48 8.34
CA ILE A 7 12.83 -11.98 8.77
C ILE A 7 12.10 -11.34 7.60
N THR A 8 12.77 -10.49 6.83
CA THR A 8 12.18 -9.82 5.66
C THR A 8 11.76 -10.81 4.58
N ALA A 9 12.61 -11.79 4.27
CA ALA A 9 12.29 -12.81 3.26
C ALA A 9 11.08 -13.65 3.69
N VAL A 10 11.07 -14.13 4.95
CA VAL A 10 9.95 -14.91 5.50
C VAL A 10 8.65 -14.10 5.48
N PHE A 11 8.68 -12.85 5.97
CA PHE A 11 7.50 -11.97 5.94
C PHE A 11 7.00 -11.76 4.51
N THR A 12 7.89 -11.43 3.57
CA THR A 12 7.52 -11.14 2.18
C THR A 12 6.90 -12.36 1.50
N VAL A 13 7.54 -13.52 1.62
CA VAL A 13 7.03 -14.77 1.03
C VAL A 13 5.69 -15.16 1.65
N ALA A 14 5.58 -15.14 2.98
CA ALA A 14 4.33 -15.46 3.68
C ALA A 14 3.20 -14.51 3.28
N TYR A 15 3.47 -13.20 3.26
CA TYR A 15 2.50 -12.19 2.85
C TYR A 15 2.01 -12.40 1.41
N LEU A 16 2.94 -12.56 0.45
CA LEU A 16 2.58 -12.74 -0.96
C LEU A 16 1.84 -14.05 -1.18
N ALA A 17 2.25 -15.15 -0.54
CA ALA A 17 1.59 -16.45 -0.62
C ALA A 17 0.15 -16.40 -0.07
N VAL A 18 -0.04 -15.80 1.12
CA VAL A 18 -1.36 -15.64 1.73
C VAL A 18 -2.24 -14.74 0.86
N THR A 19 -1.74 -13.60 0.38
CA THR A 19 -2.50 -12.68 -0.47
C THR A 19 -2.88 -13.36 -1.79
N ALA A 20 -1.96 -14.08 -2.43
CA ALA A 20 -2.25 -14.83 -3.66
C ALA A 20 -3.31 -15.92 -3.41
N TRP A 21 -3.21 -16.62 -2.28
CA TRP A 21 -4.20 -17.65 -1.92
C TRP A 21 -5.58 -17.03 -1.69
N LEU A 22 -5.68 -15.92 -0.99
CA LEU A 22 -6.93 -15.20 -0.75
C LEU A 22 -7.54 -14.64 -2.05
N CYS A 23 -6.71 -14.27 -3.03
CA CYS A 23 -7.15 -13.74 -4.31
C CYS A 23 -7.52 -14.82 -5.36
N ARG A 24 -7.31 -16.13 -5.09
CA ARG A 24 -7.56 -17.22 -6.07
C ARG A 24 -8.98 -17.26 -6.63
N GLY A 25 -9.97 -16.82 -5.89
CA GLY A 25 -11.37 -16.79 -6.32
C GLY A 25 -11.79 -15.53 -7.08
N LEU A 26 -10.86 -14.60 -7.38
CA LEU A 26 -11.15 -13.38 -8.09
C LEU A 26 -11.52 -13.68 -9.56
N ARG A 27 -12.73 -13.28 -9.95
CA ARG A 27 -13.17 -13.35 -11.35
C ARG A 27 -13.05 -11.97 -11.98
N LEU A 28 -12.15 -11.86 -12.95
CA LEU A 28 -11.98 -10.62 -13.71
C LEU A 28 -13.02 -10.57 -14.83
N ASN A 29 -13.65 -9.41 -14.97
CA ASN A 29 -14.50 -9.05 -16.10
C ASN A 29 -14.06 -7.67 -16.63
N THR A 30 -14.52 -7.28 -17.80
CA THR A 30 -14.15 -6.01 -18.43
C THR A 30 -14.32 -4.82 -17.48
N ARG A 31 -15.41 -4.80 -16.72
CA ARG A 31 -15.70 -3.73 -15.76
C ARG A 31 -14.66 -3.69 -14.63
N SER A 32 -14.33 -4.84 -14.03
CA SER A 32 -13.33 -4.90 -12.96
C SER A 32 -11.94 -4.47 -13.44
N VAL A 33 -11.57 -4.86 -14.66
CA VAL A 33 -10.30 -4.46 -15.27
C VAL A 33 -10.26 -2.94 -15.51
N CYS A 34 -11.34 -2.35 -16.05
CA CYS A 34 -11.43 -0.91 -16.23
C CYS A 34 -11.33 -0.12 -14.92
N TYR A 35 -12.04 -0.55 -13.86
CA TYR A 35 -11.94 0.09 -12.55
C TYR A 35 -10.56 -0.08 -11.92
N GLY A 36 -9.99 -1.28 -11.99
CA GLY A 36 -8.62 -1.53 -11.53
C GLY A 36 -7.61 -0.64 -12.25
N GLY A 37 -7.69 -0.58 -13.58
CA GLY A 37 -6.82 0.27 -14.41
C GLY A 37 -6.95 1.76 -14.08
N LEU A 38 -8.19 2.25 -13.91
CA LEU A 38 -8.43 3.65 -13.52
C LEU A 38 -7.82 3.98 -12.16
N MET A 39 -8.03 3.10 -11.16
CA MET A 39 -7.48 3.32 -9.80
C MET A 39 -5.97 3.16 -9.76
N CYS A 40 -5.40 2.27 -10.58
CA CYS A 40 -3.96 2.17 -10.79
C CYS A 40 -3.40 3.48 -11.35
N ALA A 41 -3.97 3.99 -12.44
CA ALA A 41 -3.54 5.25 -13.05
C ALA A 41 -3.65 6.42 -12.06
N ALA A 42 -4.77 6.53 -11.35
CA ALA A 42 -4.95 7.58 -10.34
C ALA A 42 -3.90 7.50 -9.21
N THR A 43 -3.56 6.29 -8.75
CA THR A 43 -2.51 6.06 -7.75
C THR A 43 -1.14 6.54 -8.26
N LEU A 44 -0.80 6.22 -9.50
CA LEU A 44 0.48 6.60 -10.11
C LEU A 44 0.57 8.11 -10.34
N VAL A 45 -0.51 8.73 -10.84
CA VAL A 45 -0.57 10.19 -11.02
C VAL A 45 -0.42 10.92 -9.67
N LEU A 46 -1.20 10.54 -8.66
CA LEU A 46 -1.08 11.13 -7.32
C LEU A 46 0.28 10.83 -6.67
N GLY A 47 0.84 9.65 -6.94
CA GLY A 47 2.17 9.26 -6.46
C GLY A 47 3.32 10.04 -7.08
N SER A 48 3.11 10.67 -8.22
CA SER A 48 4.12 11.54 -8.87
C SER A 48 4.27 12.90 -8.19
N PHE A 49 3.29 13.32 -7.37
CA PHE A 49 3.37 14.55 -6.58
C PHE A 49 4.03 14.25 -5.23
N LEU A 50 5.30 14.61 -5.10
CA LEU A 50 6.09 14.35 -3.91
C LEU A 50 6.34 15.63 -3.13
N LEU A 51 6.03 15.59 -1.83
CA LEU A 51 6.38 16.61 -0.85
C LEU A 51 7.49 16.07 0.05
N TYR A 52 8.67 16.68 -0.02
CA TYR A 52 9.82 16.25 0.77
C TYR A 52 9.78 16.87 2.17
N LEU A 53 10.00 16.01 3.17
CA LEU A 53 10.13 16.41 4.57
C LEU A 53 11.58 16.76 4.92
N PRO A 54 11.83 17.51 6.02
CA PRO A 54 13.19 17.78 6.49
C PRO A 54 14.01 16.53 6.83
N THR A 55 13.34 15.39 7.08
CA THR A 55 13.97 14.08 7.31
C THR A 55 14.51 13.41 6.03
N GLY A 56 14.29 14.01 4.85
CA GLY A 56 14.56 13.42 3.55
C GLY A 56 13.45 12.47 3.06
N ALA A 57 12.47 12.16 3.91
CA ALA A 57 11.32 11.34 3.52
C ALA A 57 10.36 12.12 2.63
N ALA A 58 9.70 11.44 1.68
CA ALA A 58 8.69 12.04 0.83
C ALA A 58 7.28 11.54 1.17
N ILE A 59 6.32 12.45 1.12
CA ILE A 59 4.89 12.18 1.20
C ILE A 59 4.31 12.35 -0.21
N SER A 60 3.44 11.44 -0.62
CA SER A 60 2.65 11.54 -1.86
C SER A 60 1.16 11.72 -1.52
N PRO A 61 0.69 12.96 -1.33
CA PRO A 61 -0.65 13.21 -0.80
C PRO A 61 -1.74 12.53 -1.63
N GLY A 62 -2.54 11.67 -0.99
CA GLY A 62 -3.67 11.00 -1.62
C GLY A 62 -3.33 9.79 -2.49
N SER A 63 -2.06 9.42 -2.68
CA SER A 63 -1.68 8.29 -3.53
C SER A 63 -2.22 6.94 -3.06
N TRP A 64 -2.52 6.78 -1.77
CA TRP A 64 -3.10 5.54 -1.22
C TRP A 64 -4.60 5.44 -1.44
N LEU A 65 -5.26 6.59 -1.61
CA LEU A 65 -6.71 6.70 -1.65
C LEU A 65 -7.34 5.87 -2.79
N PRO A 66 -6.87 5.90 -4.05
CA PRO A 66 -7.54 5.18 -5.13
C PRO A 66 -7.58 3.67 -4.91
N LEU A 67 -6.47 3.05 -4.49
CA LEU A 67 -6.45 1.60 -4.21
C LEU A 67 -7.31 1.23 -3.00
N MET A 68 -7.32 2.04 -1.94
CA MET A 68 -8.21 1.84 -0.80
C MET A 68 -9.69 2.03 -1.20
N LEU A 69 -10.00 3.00 -2.05
CA LEU A 69 -11.35 3.18 -2.58
C LEU A 69 -11.78 1.98 -3.44
N LEU A 70 -10.90 1.45 -4.29
CA LEU A 70 -11.19 0.23 -5.04
C LEU A 70 -11.55 -0.92 -4.11
N ALA A 71 -10.79 -1.10 -3.02
CA ALA A 71 -11.05 -2.13 -2.02
C ALA A 71 -12.39 -1.93 -1.31
N LEU A 72 -12.74 -0.69 -0.96
CA LEU A 72 -13.93 -0.35 -0.18
C LEU A 72 -15.18 -0.21 -1.02
N THR A 73 -15.06 0.11 -2.32
CA THR A 73 -16.23 0.37 -3.17
C THR A 73 -16.54 -0.76 -4.13
N TYR A 74 -15.55 -1.55 -4.50
CA TYR A 74 -15.73 -2.63 -5.48
C TYR A 74 -15.37 -4.01 -4.90
N ASP A 75 -14.07 -4.35 -4.83
CA ASP A 75 -13.57 -5.64 -4.31
C ASP A 75 -12.14 -5.48 -3.76
N TRP A 76 -11.92 -5.91 -2.52
CA TRP A 76 -10.62 -5.79 -1.87
C TRP A 76 -9.55 -6.72 -2.48
N ARG A 77 -9.96 -7.88 -3.04
CA ARG A 77 -9.05 -8.80 -3.74
C ARG A 77 -8.58 -8.20 -5.05
N LEU A 78 -9.51 -7.55 -5.78
CA LEU A 78 -9.16 -6.80 -6.97
C LEU A 78 -8.16 -5.68 -6.63
N ALA A 79 -8.36 -4.97 -5.54
CA ALA A 79 -7.45 -3.91 -5.11
C ALA A 79 -6.05 -4.45 -4.74
N CYS A 80 -5.94 -5.64 -4.13
CA CYS A 80 -4.65 -6.29 -3.89
C CYS A 80 -3.93 -6.61 -5.21
N VAL A 81 -4.62 -7.22 -6.18
CA VAL A 81 -4.04 -7.56 -7.49
C VAL A 81 -3.67 -6.29 -8.26
N THR A 82 -4.55 -5.28 -8.27
CA THR A 82 -4.26 -3.97 -8.86
C THR A 82 -3.05 -3.32 -8.18
N GLY A 83 -2.91 -3.48 -6.86
CA GLY A 83 -1.74 -3.02 -6.11
C GLY A 83 -0.43 -3.65 -6.61
N TRP A 84 -0.40 -4.94 -6.93
CA TRP A 84 0.79 -5.56 -7.54
C TRP A 84 1.13 -4.92 -8.88
N VAL A 85 0.14 -4.75 -9.75
CA VAL A 85 0.33 -4.09 -11.05
C VAL A 85 0.83 -2.66 -10.85
N THR A 86 0.20 -1.91 -9.94
CA THR A 86 0.60 -0.53 -9.62
C THR A 86 2.04 -0.47 -9.11
N GLY A 87 2.43 -1.39 -8.22
CA GLY A 87 3.80 -1.46 -7.68
C GLY A 87 4.84 -1.69 -8.78
N ILE A 88 4.55 -2.59 -9.73
CA ILE A 88 5.45 -2.82 -10.87
C ILE A 88 5.52 -1.60 -11.78
N LEU A 89 4.39 -1.00 -12.14
CA LEU A 89 4.36 0.18 -13.01
C LEU A 89 5.02 1.40 -12.36
N ALA A 90 4.91 1.55 -11.04
CA ALA A 90 5.53 2.63 -10.30
C ALA A 90 7.05 2.67 -10.44
N ILE A 91 7.70 1.51 -10.57
CA ILE A 91 9.15 1.40 -10.79
C ILE A 91 9.60 2.14 -12.06
N PHE A 92 8.78 2.08 -13.10
CA PHE A 92 9.10 2.66 -14.40
C PHE A 92 8.59 4.09 -14.57
N LEU A 93 7.50 4.43 -13.90
CA LEU A 93 6.78 5.70 -14.12
C LEU A 93 7.14 6.78 -13.08
N ILE A 94 7.64 6.39 -11.90
CA ILE A 94 8.00 7.32 -10.83
C ILE A 94 9.48 7.12 -10.47
N PRO A 95 10.40 7.89 -11.05
CA PRO A 95 11.85 7.69 -10.83
C PRO A 95 12.27 7.70 -9.36
N ALA A 96 11.60 8.50 -8.52
CA ALA A 96 11.86 8.55 -7.09
C ALA A 96 11.52 7.24 -6.34
N TRP A 97 10.77 6.33 -6.96
CA TRP A 97 10.40 5.03 -6.40
C TRP A 97 11.14 3.87 -7.06
N ALA A 98 12.14 4.16 -7.91
CA ALA A 98 12.97 3.12 -8.49
C ALA A 98 13.73 2.35 -7.39
N PRO A 99 13.74 1.01 -7.43
CA PRO A 99 14.42 0.21 -6.43
C PRO A 99 15.94 0.35 -6.59
N VAL A 100 16.67 0.44 -5.48
CA VAL A 100 18.13 0.43 -5.47
C VAL A 100 18.71 -0.99 -5.67
N HIS A 101 17.88 -2.01 -5.45
CA HIS A 101 18.24 -3.42 -5.63
C HIS A 101 17.00 -4.24 -6.04
N TRP A 102 17.15 -5.22 -6.92
CA TRP A 102 16.02 -6.04 -7.41
C TRP A 102 15.24 -6.76 -6.29
N ALA A 103 15.91 -7.18 -5.21
CA ALA A 103 15.28 -7.83 -4.07
C ALA A 103 14.38 -6.89 -3.25
N GLN A 104 14.43 -5.57 -3.46
CA GLN A 104 13.53 -4.58 -2.88
C GLN A 104 12.14 -4.65 -3.50
N ILE A 105 12.02 -5.07 -4.76
CA ILE A 105 10.76 -5.09 -5.51
C ILE A 105 9.66 -5.89 -4.76
N PRO A 106 9.88 -7.13 -4.33
CA PRO A 106 8.85 -7.89 -3.63
C PRO A 106 8.36 -7.21 -2.35
N VAL A 107 9.26 -6.72 -1.50
CA VAL A 107 8.92 -6.21 -0.17
C VAL A 107 8.36 -4.80 -0.21
N GLU A 108 8.89 -3.93 -1.05
CA GLU A 108 8.48 -2.52 -1.07
C GLU A 108 7.41 -2.21 -2.12
N HIS A 109 7.49 -2.84 -3.30
CA HIS A 109 6.52 -2.57 -4.35
C HIS A 109 5.34 -3.54 -4.30
N LEU A 110 5.56 -4.86 -4.28
CA LEU A 110 4.44 -5.79 -4.28
C LEU A 110 3.69 -5.80 -2.95
N VAL A 111 4.39 -5.90 -1.81
CA VAL A 111 3.74 -5.88 -0.49
C VAL A 111 3.09 -4.54 -0.23
N ALA A 112 3.83 -3.42 -0.36
CA ALA A 112 3.34 -2.12 0.07
C ALA A 112 2.14 -1.61 -0.74
N PHE A 113 2.07 -1.88 -2.04
CA PHE A 113 0.92 -1.46 -2.85
C PHE A 113 -0.28 -2.39 -2.69
N SER A 114 -0.07 -3.72 -2.67
CA SER A 114 -1.17 -4.66 -2.45
C SER A 114 -1.76 -4.58 -1.05
N ALA A 115 -0.98 -4.17 -0.04
CA ALA A 115 -1.45 -3.96 1.32
C ALA A 115 -2.64 -2.98 1.39
N LEU A 116 -2.69 -1.98 0.50
CA LEU A 116 -3.80 -1.02 0.43
C LEU A 116 -5.14 -1.69 0.11
N GLY A 117 -5.13 -2.84 -0.57
CA GLY A 117 -6.32 -3.64 -0.83
C GLY A 117 -6.98 -4.20 0.44
N TYR A 118 -6.21 -4.45 1.51
CA TYR A 118 -6.76 -4.96 2.77
C TYR A 118 -7.68 -3.96 3.49
N ALA A 119 -7.76 -2.70 3.04
CA ALA A 119 -8.71 -1.74 3.57
C ALA A 119 -10.17 -2.23 3.54
N GLY A 120 -10.53 -3.11 2.61
CA GLY A 120 -11.87 -3.68 2.48
C GLY A 120 -12.09 -5.05 3.13
N VAL A 121 -11.07 -5.67 3.73
CA VAL A 121 -11.12 -7.08 4.18
C VAL A 121 -12.15 -7.38 5.26
N PHE A 122 -12.40 -6.44 6.17
CA PHE A 122 -13.39 -6.61 7.26
C PHE A 122 -14.81 -6.22 6.86
N GLY A 123 -15.02 -5.86 5.58
CA GLY A 123 -16.30 -5.36 5.09
C GLY A 123 -16.41 -3.83 5.21
N ARG A 124 -17.55 -3.31 4.75
CA ARG A 124 -17.77 -1.86 4.53
C ARG A 124 -19.12 -1.37 5.01
N ASP A 125 -19.87 -2.25 5.67
CA ASP A 125 -21.21 -1.98 6.20
C ASP A 125 -21.20 -0.99 7.39
N LYS A 126 -20.11 -1.01 8.19
CA LYS A 126 -19.95 -0.19 9.39
C LYS A 126 -18.64 0.60 9.36
N LYS A 127 -18.67 1.86 9.81
CA LYS A 127 -17.49 2.73 9.84
C LYS A 127 -16.30 2.12 10.63
N TRP A 128 -16.56 1.41 11.73
CA TRP A 128 -15.48 0.78 12.49
C TRP A 128 -14.78 -0.34 11.72
N LYS A 129 -15.50 -1.12 10.89
CA LYS A 129 -14.89 -2.14 10.03
C LYS A 129 -14.01 -1.51 8.95
N VAL A 130 -14.47 -0.42 8.35
CA VAL A 130 -13.68 0.38 7.41
C VAL A 130 -12.42 0.89 8.10
N LEU A 131 -12.54 1.46 9.31
CA LEU A 131 -11.39 1.94 10.07
C LEU A 131 -10.38 0.81 10.35
N CYS A 132 -10.85 -0.34 10.84
CA CYS A 132 -9.97 -1.50 11.10
C CYS A 132 -9.26 -1.97 9.82
N GLY A 133 -9.97 -2.01 8.68
CA GLY A 133 -9.38 -2.40 7.39
C GLY A 133 -8.32 -1.41 6.92
N VAL A 134 -8.61 -0.12 7.00
CA VAL A 134 -7.65 0.96 6.65
C VAL A 134 -6.41 0.90 7.53
N LEU A 135 -6.58 0.74 8.85
CA LEU A 135 -5.45 0.63 9.79
C LEU A 135 -4.61 -0.62 9.51
N LEU A 136 -5.25 -1.76 9.21
CA LEU A 136 -4.55 -2.99 8.81
C LEU A 136 -3.74 -2.76 7.53
N ALA A 137 -4.32 -2.13 6.52
CA ALA A 137 -3.65 -1.82 5.26
C ALA A 137 -2.42 -0.94 5.47
N ILE A 138 -2.55 0.13 6.28
CA ILE A 138 -1.45 1.02 6.64
C ILE A 138 -0.35 0.27 7.41
N LEU A 139 -0.72 -0.57 8.36
CA LEU A 139 0.21 -1.35 9.16
C LEU A 139 1.02 -2.33 8.29
N LEU A 140 0.36 -3.10 7.42
CA LEU A 140 1.04 -4.04 6.53
C LEU A 140 2.01 -3.32 5.58
N ARG A 141 1.57 -2.19 5.01
CA ARG A 141 2.42 -1.33 4.18
C ARG A 141 3.63 -0.81 4.97
N PHE A 142 3.41 -0.31 6.17
CA PHE A 142 4.46 0.19 7.05
C PHE A 142 5.50 -0.89 7.39
N ILE A 143 5.06 -2.09 7.77
CA ILE A 143 5.95 -3.22 8.07
C ILE A 143 6.84 -3.53 6.86
N GLY A 144 6.25 -3.68 5.66
CA GLY A 144 7.02 -3.95 4.45
C GLY A 144 8.08 -2.89 4.17
N GLN A 145 7.73 -1.61 4.31
CA GLN A 145 8.67 -0.50 4.07
C GLN A 145 9.76 -0.39 5.14
N VAL A 146 9.43 -0.63 6.42
CA VAL A 146 10.45 -0.66 7.49
C VAL A 146 11.44 -1.80 7.26
N LEU A 147 10.96 -2.99 6.89
CA LEU A 147 11.82 -4.14 6.58
C LEU A 147 12.72 -3.88 5.38
N SER A 148 12.19 -3.24 4.33
CA SER A 148 12.98 -2.78 3.19
C SER A 148 14.05 -1.78 3.62
N GLY A 149 13.69 -0.77 4.40
CA GLY A 149 14.60 0.26 4.86
C GLY A 149 15.76 -0.28 5.71
N VAL A 150 15.48 -1.28 6.57
CA VAL A 150 16.52 -1.93 7.40
C VAL A 150 17.58 -2.64 6.56
N ILE A 151 17.18 -3.18 5.39
CA ILE A 151 18.10 -3.98 4.55
C ILE A 151 18.81 -3.12 3.51
N PHE A 152 18.06 -2.27 2.81
CA PHE A 152 18.56 -1.59 1.62
C PHE A 152 19.04 -0.17 1.89
N PHE A 153 18.70 0.40 3.05
CA PHE A 153 19.01 1.78 3.41
C PHE A 153 19.69 1.90 4.78
N SER A 154 20.28 0.81 5.29
CA SER A 154 21.02 0.82 6.56
C SER A 154 22.15 1.84 6.58
N ASP A 155 22.81 2.04 5.44
CA ASP A 155 23.96 2.94 5.30
C ASP A 155 23.57 4.42 5.35
N ASN A 156 22.27 4.73 5.20
CA ASN A 156 21.73 6.07 5.35
C ASN A 156 21.32 6.39 6.80
N ALA A 157 21.58 5.48 7.74
CA ALA A 157 21.23 5.71 9.14
C ALA A 157 21.97 6.96 9.68
N TRP A 158 21.22 7.79 10.43
CA TRP A 158 21.79 8.99 11.05
C TRP A 158 22.86 8.61 12.08
N ASP A 159 23.82 9.51 12.32
CA ASP A 159 24.90 9.30 13.27
C ASP A 159 24.38 8.85 14.64
N GLY A 160 24.91 7.73 15.12
CA GLY A 160 24.48 7.12 16.38
C GLY A 160 23.18 6.32 16.33
N TRP A 161 22.51 6.20 15.15
CA TRP A 161 21.29 5.43 14.99
C TRP A 161 21.58 4.04 14.37
N GLY A 162 20.96 3.01 14.91
CA GLY A 162 20.96 1.70 14.24
C GLY A 162 19.95 1.64 13.10
N ALA A 163 20.16 0.73 12.14
CA ALA A 163 19.30 0.56 10.95
C ALA A 163 17.80 0.44 11.28
N TRP A 164 17.43 -0.26 12.35
CA TRP A 164 16.05 -0.39 12.81
C TRP A 164 15.47 0.91 13.36
N GLY A 165 16.25 1.66 14.13
CA GLY A 165 15.83 2.97 14.68
C GLY A 165 15.59 3.96 13.55
N TYR A 166 16.57 4.09 12.66
CA TYR A 166 16.49 4.94 11.48
C TYR A 166 15.29 4.58 10.60
N SER A 167 15.18 3.33 10.15
CA SER A 167 14.12 2.93 9.22
C SER A 167 12.71 3.17 9.79
N ARG A 168 12.48 2.84 11.08
CA ARG A 168 11.19 3.09 11.73
C ARG A 168 10.87 4.57 11.77
N THR A 169 11.79 5.40 12.24
CA THR A 169 11.55 6.84 12.40
C THR A 169 11.36 7.52 11.05
N TYR A 170 12.17 7.17 10.06
CA TYR A 170 12.04 7.66 8.69
C TYR A 170 10.65 7.35 8.12
N HIS A 171 10.22 6.10 8.17
CA HIS A 171 8.91 5.72 7.64
C HIS A 171 7.75 6.26 8.49
N LEU A 172 7.85 6.35 9.82
CA LEU A 172 6.82 6.97 10.65
C LEU A 172 6.61 8.44 10.29
N SER A 173 7.69 9.18 10.03
CA SER A 173 7.61 10.61 9.72
C SER A 173 6.76 10.92 8.48
N CYS A 174 6.75 10.06 7.50
CA CYS A 174 5.92 10.23 6.28
C CYS A 174 4.60 9.45 6.34
N LYS A 175 4.57 8.25 6.96
CA LYS A 175 3.36 7.41 6.94
C LYS A 175 2.29 7.83 7.94
N ILE A 176 2.65 8.46 9.05
CA ILE A 176 1.65 8.98 9.99
C ILE A 176 0.83 10.11 9.34
N PRO A 177 1.41 11.19 8.80
CA PRO A 177 0.62 12.24 8.17
C PRO A 177 -0.22 11.71 6.98
N GLU A 178 0.38 10.90 6.12
CA GLU A 178 -0.29 10.34 4.94
C GLU A 178 -1.43 9.39 5.33
N GLY A 179 -1.18 8.52 6.32
CA GLY A 179 -2.17 7.58 6.84
C GLY A 179 -3.33 8.26 7.55
N LEU A 180 -3.06 9.29 8.37
CA LEU A 180 -4.11 10.06 9.04
C LEU A 180 -4.98 10.79 8.01
N ALA A 181 -4.37 11.51 7.07
CA ALA A 181 -5.10 12.22 6.02
C ALA A 181 -5.97 11.25 5.20
N THR A 182 -5.40 10.12 4.75
CA THR A 182 -6.15 9.11 3.99
C THR A 182 -7.30 8.52 4.80
N THR A 183 -7.06 8.20 6.09
CA THR A 183 -8.08 7.65 6.98
C THR A 183 -9.24 8.62 7.16
N LEU A 184 -8.96 9.91 7.41
CA LEU A 184 -9.99 10.93 7.58
C LEU A 184 -10.82 11.10 6.29
N ILE A 185 -10.17 11.15 5.13
CA ILE A 185 -10.86 11.25 3.84
C ILE A 185 -11.76 10.03 3.62
N VAL A 186 -11.25 8.82 3.81
CA VAL A 186 -12.03 7.58 3.62
C VAL A 186 -13.26 7.53 4.52
N LEU A 187 -13.13 7.93 5.81
CA LEU A 187 -14.25 7.94 6.76
C LEU A 187 -15.27 9.05 6.48
N ALA A 188 -14.86 10.14 5.82
CA ALA A 188 -15.74 11.23 5.42
C ALA A 188 -16.53 10.94 4.13
N LEU A 189 -16.00 10.05 3.27
CA LEU A 189 -16.62 9.73 1.99
C LEU A 189 -17.94 8.96 2.15
N PRO A 190 -18.96 9.25 1.31
CA PRO A 190 -20.23 8.52 1.27
C PRO A 190 -20.05 7.19 0.52
N LEU A 191 -19.30 6.25 1.11
CA LEU A 191 -18.91 4.97 0.47
C LEU A 191 -20.12 4.20 -0.10
N LYS A 192 -21.27 4.18 0.60
CA LYS A 192 -22.49 3.51 0.14
C LYS A 192 -23.02 4.12 -1.17
N THR A 193 -23.01 5.43 -1.29
CA THR A 193 -23.45 6.14 -2.52
C THR A 193 -22.52 5.80 -3.67
N ILE A 194 -21.22 5.80 -3.44
CA ILE A 194 -20.20 5.43 -4.44
C ILE A 194 -20.37 3.96 -4.87
N GLN A 195 -20.60 3.05 -3.92
CA GLN A 195 -20.84 1.63 -4.19
C GLN A 195 -22.06 1.42 -5.09
N ASN A 196 -23.16 2.10 -4.77
CA ASN A 196 -24.41 2.00 -5.55
C ASN A 196 -24.21 2.53 -6.98
N ALA A 197 -23.49 3.64 -7.13
CA ALA A 197 -23.17 4.21 -8.46
C ALA A 197 -22.28 3.30 -9.31
N ILE A 198 -21.33 2.61 -8.66
CA ILE A 198 -20.41 1.69 -9.33
C ILE A 198 -21.05 0.31 -9.57
N GLY A 199 -22.18 -0.03 -8.93
CA GLY A 199 -22.79 -1.37 -8.98
C GLY A 199 -21.86 -2.45 -8.44
N GLY A 200 -21.10 -2.13 -7.39
CA GLY A 200 -20.21 -3.06 -6.71
C GLY A 200 -20.99 -4.20 -6.08
N LYS A 201 -20.46 -5.43 -6.17
CA LYS A 201 -21.06 -6.58 -5.48
C LYS A 201 -21.11 -6.30 -3.98
N GLN A 202 -22.30 -6.42 -3.39
CA GLN A 202 -22.45 -6.56 -1.95
C GLN A 202 -21.89 -7.95 -1.59
N SER A 203 -20.76 -7.99 -0.94
CA SER A 203 -20.20 -9.19 -0.31
C SER A 203 -20.46 -9.12 1.19
#